data_def41772ce525250bd6e05f85c01125d
#
_entry.id   def41772ce525250bd6e05f85c01125d
#
_cell.length_a   1.000
_cell.length_b   1.000
_cell.length_c   1.000
_cell.angle_alpha   90.00
_cell.angle_beta   90.00
_cell.angle_gamma   90.00
#
_symmetry.space_group_name_H-M   'P 1'
#
loop_
_entity.id
_entity.type
_entity.pdbx_description
1 polymer ?
#
loop_
_entity_poly.entity_id
_entity_poly.type
_entity_poly.pdbx_seq_one_letter_code
_entity_poly.pdbx_strand_id
1 'polypeptide(L)'
;MLCHYCGYSAPYTGTCQKCNGQLSGLGTGTQKIEEEAASLFPEAVIARLDSDSSESQRSIINDFTDGKTDILIGTQMVGKGFDFSNLGLVAVIAADGMLGIQDFRADEKALHLLEQFRGRCGRREKNGLFVIQTSQPEHPVYRNLCGADNTNLSETLLTERKDFGFPPFSRIIEITIKDNYADRVERMSGWLSERLSKFEMTGPYLPVIDRIADQHLRKIRICLPKDRTLFEKKKMIREIISRFETSYKYDGHIVIDVDPA
;
A
#
# COMPACT_ATOMS: atom_id res chain seq x y z
N MET A 1 5.21 15.02 15.17
CA MET A 1 5.22 13.92 14.19
C MET A 1 5.60 12.63 14.93
N LEU A 2 4.85 11.58 14.76
CA LEU A 2 5.12 10.26 15.34
C LEU A 2 5.25 9.25 14.20
N CYS A 3 6.33 8.49 14.17
CA CYS A 3 6.48 7.36 13.26
C CYS A 3 5.88 6.12 13.91
N HIS A 4 4.77 5.60 13.37
CA HIS A 4 4.10 4.40 13.90
C HIS A 4 4.90 3.10 13.68
N TYR A 5 5.97 3.14 12.87
CA TYR A 5 6.81 1.96 12.60
C TYR A 5 8.00 1.82 13.55
N CYS A 6 8.68 2.94 13.86
CA CYS A 6 9.87 2.92 14.70
C CYS A 6 9.71 3.69 16.03
N GLY A 7 8.54 4.26 16.31
CA GLY A 7 8.29 5.04 17.52
C GLY A 7 9.00 6.40 17.59
N TYR A 8 9.75 6.78 16.54
CA TYR A 8 10.42 8.09 16.53
C TYR A 8 9.39 9.21 16.61
N SER A 9 9.59 10.14 17.54
CA SER A 9 8.75 11.33 17.66
C SER A 9 9.58 12.60 17.58
N ALA A 10 9.06 13.59 16.87
CA ALA A 10 9.64 14.93 16.79
C ALA A 10 8.53 15.99 16.79
N PRO A 11 8.78 17.19 17.33
CA PRO A 11 7.84 18.30 17.23
C PRO A 11 7.64 18.65 15.74
N TYR A 12 6.40 18.95 15.36
CA TYR A 12 6.09 19.46 14.02
C TYR A 12 6.34 20.96 13.98
N THR A 13 7.35 21.37 13.25
CA THR A 13 7.77 22.78 13.14
C THR A 13 7.29 23.47 11.87
N GLY A 14 6.56 22.74 11.00
CA GLY A 14 6.14 23.23 9.68
C GLY A 14 7.26 23.36 8.64
N THR A 15 8.52 23.24 9.05
CA THR A 15 9.69 23.35 8.18
C THR A 15 10.67 22.21 8.44
N CYS A 16 11.34 21.77 7.41
CA CYS A 16 12.40 20.75 7.50
C CYS A 16 13.65 21.34 8.16
N GLN A 17 14.14 20.72 9.22
CA GLN A 17 15.33 21.19 9.93
C GLN A 17 16.63 21.07 9.12
N LYS A 18 16.64 20.26 8.03
CA LYS A 18 17.83 20.08 7.17
C LYS A 18 17.91 21.08 6.02
N CYS A 19 16.76 21.39 5.38
CA CYS A 19 16.74 22.22 4.16
C CYS A 19 15.87 23.47 4.27
N ASN A 20 15.23 23.71 5.40
CA ASN A 20 14.26 24.80 5.65
C ASN A 20 13.05 24.82 4.68
N GLY A 21 12.85 23.76 3.89
CA GLY A 21 11.68 23.62 3.04
C GLY A 21 10.41 23.45 3.87
N GLN A 22 9.30 23.96 3.36
CA GLN A 22 7.99 23.76 3.99
C GLN A 22 7.63 22.27 4.00
N LEU A 23 7.23 21.76 5.16
CA LEU A 23 6.67 20.43 5.32
C LEU A 23 5.16 20.54 5.14
N SER A 24 4.62 19.87 4.13
CA SER A 24 3.19 19.62 3.99
C SER A 24 2.87 18.21 4.46
N GLY A 25 1.69 18.02 5.10
CA GLY A 25 1.22 16.70 5.44
C GLY A 25 1.02 15.85 4.18
N LEU A 26 1.51 14.62 4.19
CA LEU A 26 1.23 13.64 3.14
C LEU A 26 -0.20 13.12 3.33
N GLY A 27 -1.14 13.72 2.59
CA GLY A 27 -2.55 13.33 2.59
C GLY A 27 -3.39 14.01 3.67
N THR A 28 -4.68 13.91 3.49
CA THR A 28 -5.68 14.40 4.46
C THR A 28 -6.00 13.25 5.41
N GLY A 29 -5.58 13.34 6.66
CA GLY A 29 -5.91 12.32 7.67
C GLY A 29 -7.42 12.29 7.93
N THR A 30 -7.95 11.13 8.34
CA THR A 30 -9.37 10.93 8.69
C THR A 30 -9.87 11.95 9.70
N GLN A 31 -9.03 12.34 10.65
CA GLN A 31 -9.37 13.37 11.65
C GLN A 31 -9.65 14.74 11.01
N LYS A 32 -8.83 15.17 10.05
CA LYS A 32 -9.05 16.45 9.37
C LYS A 32 -10.32 16.40 8.51
N ILE A 33 -10.59 15.28 7.86
CA ILE A 33 -11.85 15.09 7.10
C ILE A 33 -13.06 15.16 8.05
N GLU A 34 -12.95 14.59 9.25
CA GLU A 34 -13.99 14.65 10.28
C GLU A 34 -14.26 16.10 10.73
N GLU A 35 -13.21 16.87 11.01
CA GLU A 35 -13.31 18.29 11.39
C GLU A 35 -13.94 19.14 10.28
N GLU A 36 -13.53 18.94 9.03
CA GLU A 36 -14.10 19.64 7.87
C GLU A 36 -15.56 19.24 7.63
N ALA A 37 -15.89 17.95 7.73
CA ALA A 37 -17.25 17.46 7.60
C ALA A 37 -18.17 18.01 8.70
N ALA A 38 -17.72 18.07 9.95
CA ALA A 38 -18.48 18.64 11.05
C ALA A 38 -18.74 20.15 10.86
N SER A 39 -17.79 20.86 10.25
CA SER A 39 -17.97 22.29 9.90
C SER A 39 -18.99 22.50 8.77
N LEU A 40 -18.99 21.60 7.77
CA LEU A 40 -19.87 21.70 6.60
C LEU A 40 -21.30 21.18 6.89
N PHE A 41 -21.42 20.22 7.78
CA PHE A 41 -22.67 19.53 8.13
C PHE A 41 -22.89 19.54 9.66
N PRO A 42 -23.16 20.69 10.27
CA PRO A 42 -23.20 20.86 11.74
C PRO A 42 -24.32 20.06 12.41
N GLU A 43 -25.35 19.67 11.66
CA GLU A 43 -26.49 18.87 12.19
C GLU A 43 -26.30 17.37 11.98
N ALA A 44 -25.29 16.94 11.22
CA ALA A 44 -25.05 15.55 10.93
C ALA A 44 -24.31 14.82 12.06
N VAL A 45 -24.75 13.62 12.38
CA VAL A 45 -24.03 12.72 13.29
C VAL A 45 -22.90 12.07 12.51
N ILE A 46 -21.65 12.43 12.87
CA ILE A 46 -20.46 11.94 12.18
C ILE A 46 -19.74 10.95 13.07
N ALA A 47 -19.31 9.84 12.49
CA ALA A 47 -18.46 8.87 13.16
C ALA A 47 -17.23 8.55 12.33
N ARG A 48 -16.10 8.31 13.03
CA ARG A 48 -14.84 7.95 12.43
C ARG A 48 -14.42 6.53 12.80
N LEU A 49 -14.07 5.74 11.79
CA LEU A 49 -13.60 4.37 11.94
C LEU A 49 -12.09 4.32 11.79
N ASP A 50 -11.40 4.24 12.92
CA ASP A 50 -9.94 4.05 13.00
C ASP A 50 -9.57 2.63 13.46
N SER A 51 -8.27 2.30 13.37
CA SER A 51 -7.75 0.94 13.64
C SER A 51 -7.77 0.52 15.13
N ASP A 52 -8.18 1.39 16.05
CA ASP A 52 -7.74 1.31 17.44
C ASP A 52 -8.47 0.32 18.37
N SER A 53 -9.65 -0.20 18.02
CA SER A 53 -10.24 -1.33 18.74
C SER A 53 -11.37 -2.02 17.99
N SER A 54 -11.40 -3.36 18.01
CA SER A 54 -12.43 -4.15 17.31
C SER A 54 -13.83 -4.04 17.90
N GLU A 55 -13.97 -3.75 19.19
CA GLU A 55 -15.28 -3.59 19.85
C GLU A 55 -15.91 -2.24 19.54
N SER A 56 -15.13 -1.16 19.57
CA SER A 56 -15.61 0.18 19.18
C SER A 56 -15.97 0.24 17.70
N GLN A 57 -15.24 -0.46 16.83
CA GLN A 57 -15.53 -0.54 15.40
C GLN A 57 -16.89 -1.17 15.12
N ARG A 58 -17.24 -2.27 15.81
CA ARG A 58 -18.54 -2.93 15.63
C ARG A 58 -19.70 -2.03 16.06
N SER A 59 -19.56 -1.29 17.16
CA SER A 59 -20.58 -0.34 17.61
C SER A 59 -20.80 0.76 16.57
N ILE A 60 -19.73 1.40 16.08
CA ILE A 60 -19.79 2.45 15.07
C ILE A 60 -20.50 1.95 13.80
N ILE A 61 -20.15 0.75 13.35
CA ILE A 61 -20.74 0.17 12.14
C ILE A 61 -22.23 -0.15 12.33
N ASN A 62 -22.61 -0.66 13.49
CA ASN A 62 -24.03 -0.91 13.82
C ASN A 62 -24.82 0.39 13.86
N ASP A 63 -24.30 1.44 14.51
CA ASP A 63 -24.96 2.74 14.59
C ASP A 63 -25.12 3.40 13.21
N PHE A 64 -24.14 3.23 12.32
CA PHE A 64 -24.25 3.68 10.92
C PHE A 64 -25.29 2.84 10.14
N THR A 65 -25.30 1.53 10.33
CA THR A 65 -26.26 0.62 9.68
C THR A 65 -27.69 0.87 10.15
N ASP A 66 -27.86 1.20 11.43
CA ASP A 66 -29.14 1.54 12.06
C ASP A 66 -29.62 2.96 11.72
N GLY A 67 -28.83 3.76 11.00
CA GLY A 67 -29.16 5.15 10.65
C GLY A 67 -29.04 6.14 11.79
N LYS A 68 -28.32 5.79 12.86
CA LYS A 68 -27.98 6.71 13.96
C LYS A 68 -26.81 7.63 13.66
N THR A 69 -26.00 7.26 12.66
CA THR A 69 -24.87 8.02 12.14
C THR A 69 -25.16 8.37 10.70
N ASP A 70 -25.01 9.64 10.33
CA ASP A 70 -25.28 10.14 8.99
C ASP A 70 -24.07 10.03 8.07
N ILE A 71 -22.86 10.26 8.63
CA ILE A 71 -21.60 10.27 7.88
C ILE A 71 -20.59 9.35 8.59
N LEU A 72 -20.12 8.35 7.86
CA LEU A 72 -19.05 7.47 8.33
C LEU A 72 -17.76 7.78 7.59
N ILE A 73 -16.71 8.15 8.33
CA ILE A 73 -15.39 8.49 7.81
C ILE A 73 -14.41 7.39 8.18
N GLY A 74 -13.58 6.96 7.25
CA GLY A 74 -12.54 5.97 7.54
C GLY A 74 -11.59 5.75 6.38
N THR A 75 -10.62 4.89 6.62
CA THR A 75 -9.66 4.44 5.60
C THR A 75 -10.25 3.29 4.75
N GLN A 76 -9.42 2.63 3.97
CA GLN A 76 -9.81 1.44 3.18
C GLN A 76 -10.52 0.34 3.99
N MET A 77 -10.40 0.35 5.32
CA MET A 77 -11.06 -0.62 6.21
C MET A 77 -12.59 -0.54 6.16
N VAL A 78 -13.16 0.66 5.97
CA VAL A 78 -14.61 0.86 5.82
C VAL A 78 -15.14 0.13 4.58
N GLY A 79 -14.28 -0.05 3.58
CA GLY A 79 -14.58 -0.78 2.35
C GLY A 79 -14.60 -2.30 2.49
N LYS A 80 -14.07 -2.89 3.54
CA LYS A 80 -13.92 -4.35 3.65
C LYS A 80 -14.99 -4.98 4.55
N GLY A 81 -15.82 -5.83 3.98
CA GLY A 81 -16.65 -6.76 4.77
C GLY A 81 -18.01 -6.24 5.25
N PHE A 82 -18.34 -4.95 5.11
CA PHE A 82 -19.60 -4.40 5.58
C PHE A 82 -20.59 -4.18 4.43
N ASP A 83 -21.85 -4.51 4.63
CA ASP A 83 -22.93 -4.26 3.66
C ASP A 83 -23.89 -3.21 4.23
N PHE A 84 -23.82 -2.01 3.69
CA PHE A 84 -24.66 -0.89 4.09
C PHE A 84 -25.86 -0.79 3.14
N SER A 85 -27.05 -1.08 3.66
CA SER A 85 -28.27 -1.17 2.85
C SER A 85 -28.81 0.17 2.36
N ASN A 86 -28.48 1.28 3.07
CA ASN A 86 -29.06 2.62 2.83
C ASN A 86 -27.96 3.64 2.46
N LEU A 87 -26.93 3.23 1.72
CA LEU A 87 -25.82 4.09 1.36
C LEU A 87 -26.15 4.90 0.10
N GLY A 88 -26.49 6.18 0.27
CA GLY A 88 -26.83 7.09 -0.82
C GLY A 88 -25.61 7.73 -1.49
N LEU A 89 -24.50 7.92 -0.73
CA LEU A 89 -23.28 8.53 -1.22
C LEU A 89 -22.05 7.78 -0.74
N VAL A 90 -21.11 7.54 -1.65
CA VAL A 90 -19.73 7.17 -1.33
C VAL A 90 -18.78 8.20 -1.93
N ALA A 91 -17.95 8.81 -1.10
CA ALA A 91 -16.93 9.77 -1.52
C ALA A 91 -15.53 9.23 -1.22
N VAL A 92 -14.67 9.19 -2.23
CA VAL A 92 -13.25 8.86 -2.09
C VAL A 92 -12.44 10.14 -2.17
N ILE A 93 -11.85 10.54 -1.06
CA ILE A 93 -11.08 11.79 -0.93
C ILE A 93 -9.61 11.52 -1.16
N ALA A 94 -8.94 12.43 -1.90
CA ALA A 94 -7.51 12.36 -2.24
C ALA A 94 -7.12 11.01 -2.88
N ALA A 95 -7.89 10.56 -3.87
CA ALA A 95 -7.75 9.26 -4.53
C ALA A 95 -6.37 9.03 -5.17
N ASP A 96 -5.66 10.10 -5.53
CA ASP A 96 -4.32 10.04 -6.13
C ASP A 96 -3.29 9.35 -5.26
N GLY A 97 -3.49 9.35 -3.93
CA GLY A 97 -2.64 8.61 -3.01
C GLY A 97 -2.59 7.10 -3.26
N MET A 98 -3.62 6.53 -3.88
CA MET A 98 -3.67 5.11 -4.24
C MET A 98 -2.79 4.80 -5.46
N LEU A 99 -2.62 5.75 -6.38
CA LEU A 99 -1.81 5.62 -7.59
C LEU A 99 -0.33 5.93 -7.35
N GLY A 100 -0.01 6.72 -6.32
CA GLY A 100 1.35 7.11 -5.98
C GLY A 100 2.21 6.03 -5.31
N ILE A 101 1.71 4.82 -5.16
CA ILE A 101 2.43 3.70 -4.56
C ILE A 101 3.46 3.16 -5.57
N GLN A 102 4.71 2.98 -5.14
CA GLN A 102 5.77 2.40 -5.97
C GLN A 102 5.60 0.87 -6.12
N ASP A 103 4.51 0.45 -6.75
CA ASP A 103 4.18 -0.94 -7.03
C ASP A 103 3.61 -1.01 -8.46
N PHE A 104 4.09 -1.93 -9.27
CA PHE A 104 3.60 -2.16 -10.64
C PHE A 104 2.10 -2.55 -10.68
N ARG A 105 1.50 -2.88 -9.55
CA ARG A 105 0.08 -3.20 -9.37
C ARG A 105 -0.72 -2.03 -8.81
N ALA A 106 -0.14 -0.83 -8.68
CA ALA A 106 -0.83 0.30 -8.05
C ALA A 106 -2.16 0.60 -8.73
N ASP A 107 -2.18 0.69 -10.06
CA ASP A 107 -3.38 0.97 -10.84
C ASP A 107 -4.43 -0.13 -10.74
N GLU A 108 -4.02 -1.40 -10.78
CA GLU A 108 -4.92 -2.54 -10.62
C GLU A 108 -5.53 -2.58 -9.21
N LYS A 109 -4.70 -2.35 -8.17
CA LYS A 109 -5.17 -2.28 -6.79
C LYS A 109 -6.13 -1.12 -6.57
N ALA A 110 -5.81 0.05 -7.13
CA ALA A 110 -6.66 1.23 -7.07
C ALA A 110 -8.00 0.98 -7.77
N LEU A 111 -7.98 0.47 -9.00
CA LEU A 111 -9.20 0.12 -9.75
C LEU A 111 -10.07 -0.85 -8.95
N HIS A 112 -9.50 -1.96 -8.50
CA HIS A 112 -10.23 -2.98 -7.74
C HIS A 112 -10.88 -2.41 -6.46
N LEU A 113 -10.15 -1.58 -5.71
CA LEU A 113 -10.66 -0.93 -4.51
C LEU A 113 -11.80 0.05 -4.82
N LEU A 114 -11.63 0.87 -5.86
CA LEU A 114 -12.65 1.83 -6.28
C LEU A 114 -13.90 1.14 -6.81
N GLU A 115 -13.77 0.03 -7.53
CA GLU A 115 -14.89 -0.81 -7.96
C GLU A 115 -15.64 -1.42 -6.77
N GLN A 116 -14.91 -1.86 -5.74
CA GLN A 116 -15.53 -2.34 -4.50
C GLN A 116 -16.37 -1.24 -3.83
N PHE A 117 -15.84 -0.02 -3.76
CA PHE A 117 -16.58 1.12 -3.20
C PHE A 117 -17.79 1.49 -4.05
N ARG A 118 -17.63 1.58 -5.37
CA ARG A 118 -18.73 1.83 -6.30
C ARG A 118 -19.83 0.78 -6.19
N GLY A 119 -19.45 -0.49 -6.07
CA GLY A 119 -20.40 -1.60 -5.92
C GLY A 119 -21.20 -1.60 -4.61
N ARG A 120 -20.84 -0.76 -3.64
CA ARG A 120 -21.60 -0.58 -2.40
C ARG A 120 -22.60 0.56 -2.48
N CYS A 121 -22.39 1.50 -3.41
CA CYS A 121 -23.26 2.65 -3.59
C CYS A 121 -24.54 2.24 -4.30
N GLY A 122 -25.71 2.58 -3.76
CA GLY A 122 -27.01 2.44 -4.43
C GLY A 122 -27.53 1.01 -4.62
N ARG A 123 -27.06 0.02 -3.87
CA ARG A 123 -27.50 -1.39 -4.04
C ARG A 123 -29.01 -1.60 -3.93
N ARG A 124 -29.72 -0.81 -3.15
CA ARG A 124 -31.18 -0.86 -2.97
C ARG A 124 -31.90 0.34 -3.58
N GLU A 125 -31.25 1.48 -3.69
CA GLU A 125 -31.79 2.70 -4.31
C GLU A 125 -31.13 2.92 -5.67
N LYS A 126 -31.94 3.19 -6.70
CA LYS A 126 -31.44 3.37 -8.09
C LYS A 126 -30.55 4.62 -8.31
N ASN A 127 -30.35 5.46 -7.28
CA ASN A 127 -29.72 6.77 -7.38
C ASN A 127 -28.53 6.98 -6.45
N GLY A 128 -27.76 5.93 -6.13
CA GLY A 128 -26.53 6.10 -5.34
C GLY A 128 -25.46 6.89 -6.09
N LEU A 129 -24.84 7.87 -5.42
CA LEU A 129 -23.79 8.73 -5.97
C LEU A 129 -22.42 8.26 -5.52
N PHE A 130 -21.54 7.97 -6.48
CA PHE A 130 -20.14 7.67 -6.22
C PHE A 130 -19.24 8.83 -6.69
N VAL A 131 -18.50 9.44 -5.77
CA VAL A 131 -17.68 10.62 -6.03
C VAL A 131 -16.22 10.29 -5.77
N ILE A 132 -15.34 10.67 -6.70
CA ILE A 132 -13.88 10.53 -6.56
C ILE A 132 -13.27 11.92 -6.64
N GLN A 133 -12.58 12.33 -5.59
CA GLN A 133 -11.78 13.54 -5.59
C GLN A 133 -10.36 13.20 -6.05
N THR A 134 -9.95 13.79 -7.17
CA THR A 134 -8.63 13.57 -7.78
C THR A 134 -8.11 14.83 -8.44
N SER A 135 -6.79 15.00 -8.50
CA SER A 135 -6.12 16.02 -9.33
C SER A 135 -5.82 15.52 -10.75
N GLN A 136 -6.05 14.23 -11.03
CA GLN A 136 -5.74 13.56 -12.28
C GLN A 136 -6.98 12.87 -12.91
N PRO A 137 -8.05 13.61 -13.24
CA PRO A 137 -9.31 13.00 -13.70
C PRO A 137 -9.15 12.22 -15.01
N GLU A 138 -8.14 12.54 -15.82
CA GLU A 138 -7.83 11.85 -17.07
C GLU A 138 -7.02 10.56 -16.90
N HIS A 139 -6.65 10.19 -15.67
CA HIS A 139 -5.92 8.95 -15.41
C HIS A 139 -6.74 7.73 -15.88
N PRO A 140 -6.13 6.73 -16.56
CA PRO A 140 -6.84 5.58 -17.14
C PRO A 140 -7.73 4.83 -16.15
N VAL A 141 -7.31 4.71 -14.89
CA VAL A 141 -8.10 4.07 -13.81
C VAL A 141 -9.44 4.78 -13.60
N TYR A 142 -9.43 6.12 -13.51
CA TYR A 142 -10.66 6.89 -13.27
C TYR A 142 -11.54 6.93 -14.52
N ARG A 143 -10.97 7.09 -15.71
CA ARG A 143 -11.70 7.04 -16.98
C ARG A 143 -12.39 5.70 -17.21
N ASN A 144 -11.69 4.61 -16.95
CA ASN A 144 -12.26 3.26 -17.02
C ASN A 144 -13.43 3.09 -16.05
N LEU A 145 -13.25 3.55 -14.81
CA LEU A 145 -14.28 3.46 -13.79
C LEU A 145 -15.55 4.26 -14.13
N CYS A 146 -15.40 5.43 -14.75
CA CYS A 146 -16.52 6.27 -15.20
C CYS A 146 -17.16 5.79 -16.51
N GLY A 147 -16.65 4.73 -17.12
CA GLY A 147 -17.13 4.24 -18.42
C GLY A 147 -16.83 5.20 -19.60
N ALA A 148 -15.93 6.16 -19.39
CA ALA A 148 -15.49 7.12 -20.42
C ALA A 148 -14.45 6.51 -21.39
N ASP A 149 -13.89 5.37 -21.03
CA ASP A 149 -12.89 4.68 -21.83
C ASP A 149 -13.35 3.24 -22.09
N ASN A 150 -13.47 2.89 -23.36
CA ASN A 150 -13.80 1.53 -23.82
C ASN A 150 -12.55 0.63 -23.93
N THR A 151 -11.36 1.17 -23.61
CA THR A 151 -10.14 0.37 -23.59
C THR A 151 -10.19 -0.62 -22.44
N ASN A 152 -9.78 -1.86 -22.71
CA ASN A 152 -9.64 -2.85 -21.67
C ASN A 152 -8.38 -2.52 -20.83
N LEU A 153 -8.54 -1.73 -19.77
CA LEU A 153 -7.45 -1.33 -18.91
C LEU A 153 -6.64 -2.55 -18.43
N SER A 154 -7.30 -3.68 -18.16
CA SER A 154 -6.62 -4.91 -17.75
C SER A 154 -5.66 -5.44 -18.82
N GLU A 155 -6.01 -5.35 -20.11
CA GLU A 155 -5.13 -5.75 -21.21
C GLU A 155 -3.95 -4.79 -21.35
N THR A 156 -4.17 -3.49 -21.18
CA THR A 156 -3.11 -2.48 -21.19
C THR A 156 -2.11 -2.75 -20.08
N LEU A 157 -2.57 -2.90 -18.85
CA LEU A 157 -1.71 -3.21 -17.69
C LEU A 157 -0.98 -4.55 -17.85
N LEU A 158 -1.62 -5.54 -18.46
CA LEU A 158 -0.97 -6.83 -18.73
C LEU A 158 0.13 -6.71 -19.78
N THR A 159 -0.08 -5.88 -20.81
CA THR A 159 0.92 -5.59 -21.84
C THR A 159 2.12 -4.88 -21.23
N GLU A 160 1.91 -3.85 -20.44
CA GLU A 160 2.98 -3.16 -19.71
C GLU A 160 3.79 -4.11 -18.83
N ARG A 161 3.12 -5.02 -18.10
CA ARG A 161 3.82 -6.03 -17.30
C ARG A 161 4.69 -6.96 -18.14
N LYS A 162 4.25 -7.29 -19.35
CA LYS A 162 5.04 -8.10 -20.28
C LYS A 162 6.26 -7.34 -20.76
N ASP A 163 6.09 -6.09 -21.16
CA ASP A 163 7.15 -5.24 -21.70
C ASP A 163 8.22 -4.92 -20.66
N PHE A 164 7.82 -4.72 -19.40
CA PHE A 164 8.72 -4.46 -18.28
C PHE A 164 9.15 -5.71 -17.51
N GLY A 165 8.77 -6.90 -17.94
CA GLY A 165 9.17 -8.15 -17.30
C GLY A 165 8.60 -8.36 -15.89
N PHE A 166 7.41 -7.83 -15.59
CA PHE A 166 6.74 -8.05 -14.32
C PHE A 166 5.89 -9.33 -14.29
N PRO A 167 5.54 -9.84 -13.10
CA PRO A 167 4.55 -10.91 -12.99
C PRO A 167 3.23 -10.59 -13.73
N PRO A 168 2.63 -11.54 -14.44
CA PRO A 168 2.86 -12.99 -14.41
C PRO A 168 3.97 -13.53 -15.35
N PHE A 169 4.66 -12.68 -16.10
CA PHE A 169 5.68 -13.08 -17.09
C PHE A 169 7.03 -13.40 -16.45
N SER A 170 7.26 -12.93 -15.24
CA SER A 170 8.42 -13.23 -14.40
C SER A 170 8.00 -13.69 -13.01
N ARG A 171 9.01 -13.95 -12.14
CA ARG A 171 8.86 -14.07 -10.69
C ARG A 171 9.75 -13.03 -10.04
N ILE A 172 9.19 -12.32 -9.08
CA ILE A 172 9.93 -11.40 -8.22
C ILE A 172 10.23 -12.13 -6.91
N ILE A 173 11.49 -12.12 -6.50
CA ILE A 173 11.92 -12.57 -5.17
C ILE A 173 12.46 -11.35 -4.46
N GLU A 174 11.81 -10.96 -3.37
CA GLU A 174 12.27 -9.90 -2.50
C GLU A 174 12.90 -10.51 -1.24
N ILE A 175 14.14 -10.16 -0.98
CA ILE A 175 14.91 -10.59 0.17
C ILE A 175 15.07 -9.38 1.08
N THR A 176 14.44 -9.41 2.25
CA THR A 176 14.60 -8.39 3.28
C THR A 176 15.58 -8.88 4.33
N ILE A 177 16.65 -8.13 4.52
CA ILE A 177 17.67 -8.35 5.55
C ILE A 177 17.41 -7.35 6.66
N LYS A 178 17.40 -7.81 7.91
CA LYS A 178 17.11 -6.98 9.08
C LYS A 178 18.02 -7.33 10.27
N ASP A 179 18.48 -6.31 10.99
CA ASP A 179 19.24 -6.47 12.25
C ASP A 179 19.13 -5.17 13.06
N ASN A 180 19.39 -5.26 14.36
CA ASN A 180 19.42 -4.11 15.27
C ASN A 180 20.66 -3.20 15.01
N TYR A 181 21.68 -3.70 14.32
CA TYR A 181 22.91 -2.98 14.02
C TYR A 181 23.03 -2.70 12.52
N ALA A 182 23.08 -1.42 12.13
CA ALA A 182 23.18 -0.99 10.73
C ALA A 182 24.36 -1.62 10.00
N ASP A 183 25.55 -1.64 10.64
CA ASP A 183 26.79 -2.19 10.06
C ASP A 183 26.67 -3.68 9.75
N ARG A 184 25.87 -4.42 10.54
CA ARG A 184 25.63 -5.85 10.31
C ARG A 184 24.73 -6.03 9.09
N VAL A 185 23.66 -5.23 8.97
CA VAL A 185 22.78 -5.26 7.82
C VAL A 185 23.56 -4.94 6.53
N GLU A 186 24.45 -3.94 6.55
CA GLU A 186 25.28 -3.61 5.41
C GLU A 186 26.20 -4.76 4.99
N ARG A 187 26.91 -5.38 5.95
CA ARG A 187 27.78 -6.54 5.67
C ARG A 187 27.00 -7.73 5.12
N MET A 188 25.84 -8.05 5.73
CA MET A 188 24.97 -9.16 5.31
C MET A 188 24.40 -8.94 3.92
N SER A 189 23.91 -7.74 3.66
CA SER A 189 23.35 -7.40 2.36
C SER A 189 24.41 -7.37 1.25
N GLY A 190 25.62 -6.86 1.55
CA GLY A 190 26.76 -6.91 0.64
C GLY A 190 27.18 -8.33 0.29
N TRP A 191 27.26 -9.24 1.29
CA TRP A 191 27.58 -10.65 1.08
C TRP A 191 26.59 -11.35 0.15
N LEU A 192 25.29 -11.09 0.35
CA LEU A 192 24.23 -11.63 -0.49
C LEU A 192 24.28 -11.05 -1.91
N SER A 193 24.41 -9.74 -2.02
CA SER A 193 24.47 -9.03 -3.30
C SER A 193 25.58 -9.56 -4.19
N GLU A 194 26.78 -9.74 -3.64
CA GLU A 194 27.92 -10.29 -4.38
C GLU A 194 27.62 -11.66 -4.98
N ARG A 195 26.96 -12.54 -4.23
CA ARG A 195 26.66 -13.93 -4.66
C ARG A 195 25.43 -14.04 -5.56
N LEU A 196 24.54 -13.07 -5.45
CA LEU A 196 23.34 -12.99 -6.28
C LEU A 196 23.55 -12.15 -7.56
N SER A 197 24.73 -11.54 -7.74
CA SER A 197 25.05 -10.64 -8.87
C SER A 197 24.92 -11.28 -10.26
N LYS A 198 24.92 -12.61 -10.33
CA LYS A 198 24.67 -13.36 -11.59
C LYS A 198 23.19 -13.36 -12.03
N PHE A 199 22.27 -12.93 -11.17
CA PHE A 199 20.87 -12.78 -11.50
C PHE A 199 20.57 -11.31 -11.80
N GLU A 200 19.51 -11.08 -12.56
CA GLU A 200 18.97 -9.74 -12.70
C GLU A 200 18.39 -9.29 -11.36
N MET A 201 19.08 -8.35 -10.71
CA MET A 201 18.72 -7.91 -9.37
C MET A 201 18.85 -6.40 -9.20
N THR A 202 18.09 -5.88 -8.26
CA THR A 202 18.17 -4.49 -7.77
C THR A 202 18.51 -4.52 -6.28
N GLY A 203 19.43 -3.68 -5.87
CA GLY A 203 19.85 -3.57 -4.48
C GLY A 203 21.28 -4.05 -4.22
N PRO A 204 21.71 -4.06 -2.94
CA PRO A 204 20.88 -3.75 -1.76
C PRO A 204 20.45 -2.28 -1.73
N TYR A 205 19.19 -2.04 -1.39
CA TYR A 205 18.62 -0.70 -1.29
C TYR A 205 17.89 -0.48 0.02
N LEU A 206 17.76 0.81 0.39
CA LEU A 206 16.95 1.25 1.52
C LEU A 206 15.47 1.21 1.12
N PRO A 207 14.61 0.47 1.83
CA PRO A 207 13.18 0.59 1.64
C PRO A 207 12.68 1.95 2.14
N VAL A 208 11.47 2.36 1.74
CA VAL A 208 10.84 3.62 2.20
C VAL A 208 10.75 3.67 3.74
N ILE A 209 10.54 2.51 4.35
CA ILE A 209 10.64 2.33 5.80
C ILE A 209 11.90 1.51 6.04
N ASP A 210 12.96 2.19 6.44
CA ASP A 210 14.28 1.61 6.62
C ASP A 210 14.53 1.06 8.03
N ARG A 211 13.58 1.29 8.95
CA ARG A 211 13.64 0.83 10.34
C ARG A 211 12.25 0.43 10.86
N ILE A 212 12.12 -0.78 11.38
CA ILE A 212 10.90 -1.31 11.99
C ILE A 212 11.28 -1.94 13.33
N ALA A 213 10.60 -1.54 14.42
CA ALA A 213 10.81 -2.09 15.76
C ALA A 213 12.31 -2.17 16.14
N ASP A 214 13.03 -1.06 15.95
CA ASP A 214 14.48 -0.93 16.20
C ASP A 214 15.41 -1.76 15.28
N GLN A 215 14.88 -2.42 14.27
CA GLN A 215 15.68 -3.16 13.28
C GLN A 215 15.88 -2.32 12.01
N HIS A 216 17.14 -2.19 11.60
CA HIS A 216 17.52 -1.64 10.30
C HIS A 216 17.23 -2.63 9.19
N LEU A 217 16.86 -2.13 8.01
CA LEU A 217 16.41 -2.94 6.88
C LEU A 217 17.24 -2.63 5.63
N ARG A 218 17.50 -3.68 4.83
CA ARG A 218 17.94 -3.59 3.43
C ARG A 218 17.16 -4.60 2.62
N LYS A 219 16.88 -4.23 1.38
CA LYS A 219 16.16 -5.11 0.45
C LYS A 219 16.99 -5.40 -0.79
N ILE A 220 16.88 -6.63 -1.26
CA ILE A 220 17.38 -7.08 -2.56
C ILE A 220 16.18 -7.65 -3.30
N ARG A 221 15.98 -7.20 -4.55
CA ARG A 221 14.92 -7.70 -5.42
C ARG A 221 15.57 -8.42 -6.60
N ILE A 222 15.13 -9.64 -6.86
CA ILE A 222 15.57 -10.46 -7.98
C ILE A 222 14.39 -10.66 -8.91
N CYS A 223 14.57 -10.40 -10.20
CA CYS A 223 13.58 -10.69 -11.23
C CYS A 223 14.01 -11.94 -12.01
N LEU A 224 13.15 -12.94 -12.06
CA LEU A 224 13.40 -14.21 -12.75
C LEU A 224 12.40 -14.39 -13.88
N PRO A 225 12.79 -14.33 -15.15
CA PRO A 225 11.92 -14.68 -16.27
C PRO A 225 11.34 -16.09 -16.11
N LYS A 226 10.08 -16.26 -16.51
CA LYS A 226 9.41 -17.58 -16.54
C LYS A 226 9.85 -18.37 -17.75
N ASP A 227 11.09 -18.82 -17.74
CA ASP A 227 11.70 -19.67 -18.76
C ASP A 227 11.99 -21.09 -18.23
N ARG A 228 12.56 -21.94 -19.10
CA ARG A 228 12.93 -23.32 -18.74
C ARG A 228 13.98 -23.41 -17.64
N THR A 229 14.72 -22.33 -17.38
CA THR A 229 15.80 -22.27 -16.37
C THR A 229 15.31 -21.79 -15.00
N LEU A 230 14.02 -21.42 -14.87
CA LEU A 230 13.46 -20.85 -13.64
C LEU A 230 13.67 -21.77 -12.42
N PHE A 231 13.47 -23.07 -12.61
CA PHE A 231 13.64 -24.06 -11.53
C PHE A 231 15.09 -24.09 -11.02
N GLU A 232 16.05 -24.15 -11.93
CA GLU A 232 17.47 -24.17 -11.59
C GLU A 232 17.91 -22.85 -10.94
N LYS A 233 17.45 -21.72 -11.45
CA LYS A 233 17.70 -20.42 -10.85
C LYS A 233 17.20 -20.34 -9.41
N LYS A 234 15.98 -20.81 -9.14
CA LYS A 234 15.41 -20.88 -7.78
C LYS A 234 16.23 -21.79 -6.85
N LYS A 235 16.68 -22.94 -7.36
CA LYS A 235 17.54 -23.86 -6.60
C LYS A 235 18.86 -23.20 -6.21
N MET A 236 19.51 -22.51 -7.15
CA MET A 236 20.75 -21.79 -6.90
C MET A 236 20.57 -20.67 -5.87
N ILE A 237 19.46 -19.91 -5.92
CA ILE A 237 19.15 -18.87 -4.93
C ILE A 237 18.95 -19.51 -3.55
N ARG A 238 18.21 -20.60 -3.45
CA ARG A 238 18.01 -21.34 -2.19
C ARG A 238 19.34 -21.80 -1.59
N GLU A 239 20.26 -22.32 -2.40
CA GLU A 239 21.58 -22.72 -1.95
C GLU A 239 22.41 -21.56 -1.41
N ILE A 240 22.34 -20.39 -2.05
CA ILE A 240 23.01 -19.16 -1.60
C ILE A 240 22.43 -18.72 -0.23
N ILE A 241 21.11 -18.73 -0.10
CA ILE A 241 20.41 -18.38 1.14
C ILE A 241 20.78 -19.35 2.27
N SER A 242 20.77 -20.64 2.01
CA SER A 242 21.15 -21.65 3.02
C SER A 242 22.61 -21.49 3.49
N ARG A 243 23.52 -21.13 2.57
CA ARG A 243 24.91 -20.79 2.97
C ARG A 243 24.97 -19.50 3.79
N PHE A 244 24.14 -18.52 3.49
CA PHE A 244 24.04 -17.29 4.27
C PHE A 244 23.60 -17.60 5.70
N GLU A 245 22.52 -18.34 5.89
CA GLU A 245 22.00 -18.75 7.21
C GLU A 245 23.07 -19.50 8.03
N THR A 246 23.78 -20.42 7.38
CA THR A 246 24.88 -21.16 8.02
C THR A 246 26.04 -20.25 8.41
N SER A 247 26.40 -19.27 7.57
CA SER A 247 27.56 -18.39 7.78
C SER A 247 27.33 -17.38 8.89
N TYR A 248 26.12 -16.86 8.99
CA TYR A 248 25.78 -15.81 9.94
C TYR A 248 25.15 -16.33 11.23
N LYS A 249 24.81 -17.64 11.35
CA LYS A 249 24.26 -18.32 12.55
C LYS A 249 23.12 -17.55 13.25
N TYR A 250 22.29 -16.84 12.48
CA TYR A 250 21.27 -15.97 13.02
C TYR A 250 19.87 -16.41 12.59
N ASP A 251 19.07 -16.77 13.57
CA ASP A 251 17.63 -16.98 13.41
C ASP A 251 16.93 -15.63 13.15
N GLY A 252 16.23 -15.50 12.03
CA GLY A 252 15.23 -14.46 11.83
C GLY A 252 15.69 -13.17 11.15
N HIS A 253 16.92 -13.06 10.65
CA HIS A 253 17.42 -11.83 10.03
C HIS A 253 17.14 -11.71 8.52
N ILE A 254 16.60 -12.74 7.90
CA ILE A 254 16.24 -12.73 6.48
C ILE A 254 14.78 -13.14 6.30
N VAL A 255 14.06 -12.36 5.53
CA VAL A 255 12.69 -12.67 5.09
C VAL A 255 12.68 -12.72 3.58
N ILE A 256 12.12 -13.80 3.04
CA ILE A 256 12.02 -14.01 1.60
C ILE A 256 10.55 -13.98 1.22
N ASP A 257 10.21 -13.08 0.32
CA ASP A 257 8.88 -12.97 -0.24
C ASP A 257 8.93 -13.22 -1.75
N VAL A 258 8.04 -14.06 -2.23
CA VAL A 258 7.94 -14.40 -3.66
C VAL A 258 6.69 -13.78 -4.23
N ASP A 259 6.85 -12.92 -5.24
CA ASP A 259 5.81 -12.10 -5.83
C ASP A 259 5.12 -11.24 -4.73
N PRO A 260 5.90 -10.43 -3.95
CA PRO A 260 5.39 -9.68 -2.80
C PRO A 260 4.15 -8.87 -3.16
N ALA A 261 3.19 -8.86 -2.23
CA ALA A 261 1.86 -8.26 -2.43
C ALA A 261 1.86 -6.73 -2.24
#